data_d2d19c132ba6948e2126400750c51d05
#
_entry.id   d2d19c132ba6948e2126400750c51d05
#
_cell.length_a   1.000
_cell.length_b   1.000
_cell.length_c   1.000
_cell.angle_alpha   90.00
_cell.angle_beta   90.00
_cell.angle_gamma   90.00
#
_symmetry.space_group_name_H-M   'P 1'
#
loop_
_entity.id
_entity.type
_entity.pdbx_description
1 polymer ?
#
loop_
_entity_poly.entity_id
_entity_poly.type
_entity_poly.pdbx_seq_one_letter_code
_entity_poly.pdbx_strand_id
1 'polypeptide(L)'
;MEEANALANSAECVLEEFVNFDLEISVIVSGNGKDVTVFPVQENIHRNNILSKTIVPARISDSLAEKAKAMAVKIAEQLNLSGTLCVEMFATADDIIVNEIAPRPHNSGHYSIELVTFSQFDTHILGVLGAPLPAIHLHAPAVMLNILGQHVEAAERYVTENPSAHLHMYGKLEAKHNRKMGHVTLFSDEPDNVVEFGKGIDF
;
A
#
# COMPACT_ATOMS: atom_id res chain seq x y z
N MET A 1 -3.06 -19.60 23.47
CA MET A 1 -4.11 -20.64 23.41
C MET A 1 -5.44 -20.16 24.01
N GLU A 2 -5.48 -19.57 25.21
CA GLU A 2 -6.73 -19.07 25.82
C GLU A 2 -7.39 -17.96 25.03
N GLU A 3 -6.61 -16.97 24.57
CA GLU A 3 -7.10 -15.86 23.74
C GLU A 3 -7.63 -16.34 22.38
N ALA A 4 -6.94 -17.27 21.73
CA ALA A 4 -7.38 -17.85 20.46
C ALA A 4 -8.70 -18.64 20.63
N ASN A 5 -8.83 -19.41 21.72
CA ASN A 5 -10.08 -20.11 22.04
C ASN A 5 -11.22 -19.14 22.36
N ALA A 6 -10.93 -18.04 23.08
CA ALA A 6 -11.95 -17.02 23.36
C ALA A 6 -12.43 -16.34 22.06
N LEU A 7 -11.54 -16.05 21.14
CA LEU A 7 -11.87 -15.48 19.84
C LEU A 7 -12.72 -16.46 18.99
N ALA A 8 -12.30 -17.72 18.88
CA ALA A 8 -13.00 -18.76 18.14
C ALA A 8 -14.41 -19.07 18.68
N ASN A 9 -14.62 -18.85 19.97
CA ASN A 9 -15.94 -18.99 20.60
C ASN A 9 -16.85 -17.76 20.39
N SER A 10 -16.31 -16.63 19.94
CA SER A 10 -17.06 -15.37 19.74
C SER A 10 -17.47 -15.10 18.29
N ALA A 11 -16.74 -15.67 17.29
CA ALA A 11 -16.98 -15.47 15.87
C ALA A 11 -16.40 -16.62 15.04
N GLU A 12 -16.84 -16.74 13.78
CA GLU A 12 -16.13 -17.59 12.80
C GLU A 12 -14.74 -17.03 12.57
N CYS A 13 -13.74 -17.91 12.63
CA CYS A 13 -12.34 -17.57 12.49
C CYS A 13 -11.66 -18.46 11.46
N VAL A 14 -10.65 -17.92 10.78
CA VAL A 14 -9.70 -18.67 9.98
C VAL A 14 -8.45 -18.89 10.80
N LEU A 15 -7.95 -20.12 10.84
CA LEU A 15 -6.67 -20.46 11.45
C LEU A 15 -5.66 -20.65 10.34
N GLU A 16 -4.61 -19.84 10.38
CA GLU A 16 -3.53 -19.86 9.38
C GLU A 16 -2.20 -20.19 10.04
N GLU A 17 -1.27 -20.74 9.26
CA GLU A 17 0.09 -20.96 9.71
C GLU A 17 0.80 -19.62 9.90
N PHE A 18 1.56 -19.48 11.00
CA PHE A 18 2.38 -18.30 11.20
C PHE A 18 3.59 -18.34 10.25
N VAL A 19 3.68 -17.34 9.38
CA VAL A 19 4.77 -17.18 8.41
C VAL A 19 5.86 -16.30 9.01
N ASN A 20 7.11 -16.79 9.04
CA ASN A 20 8.27 -15.96 9.33
C ASN A 20 8.70 -15.24 8.04
N PHE A 21 8.74 -13.93 8.06
CA PHE A 21 9.06 -13.09 6.91
C PHE A 21 10.03 -11.97 7.29
N ASP A 22 10.74 -11.43 6.30
CA ASP A 22 11.64 -10.30 6.48
C ASP A 22 10.92 -8.96 6.29
N LEU A 23 10.05 -8.87 5.28
CA LEU A 23 9.30 -7.67 4.93
C LEU A 23 7.85 -8.00 4.54
N GLU A 24 6.94 -7.08 4.85
CA GLU A 24 5.62 -7.03 4.26
C GLU A 24 5.65 -6.17 3.01
N ILE A 25 5.16 -6.68 1.91
CA ILE A 25 5.08 -5.97 0.64
C ILE A 25 3.68 -6.03 0.07
N SER A 26 3.38 -5.16 -0.87
CA SER A 26 2.14 -5.24 -1.65
C SER A 26 2.38 -4.86 -3.11
N VAL A 27 1.49 -5.32 -3.97
CA VAL A 27 1.44 -4.95 -5.39
C VAL A 27 0.02 -4.53 -5.73
N ILE A 28 -0.12 -3.31 -6.22
CA ILE A 28 -1.37 -2.84 -6.81
C ILE A 28 -1.40 -3.30 -8.27
N VAL A 29 -2.51 -3.85 -8.69
CA VAL A 29 -2.75 -4.26 -10.07
C VAL A 29 -4.14 -3.82 -10.50
N SER A 30 -4.28 -3.33 -11.71
CA SER A 30 -5.57 -2.95 -12.27
C SER A 30 -5.84 -3.71 -13.57
N GLY A 31 -7.07 -4.17 -13.75
CA GLY A 31 -7.52 -4.91 -14.92
C GLY A 31 -8.75 -4.26 -15.56
N ASN A 32 -8.99 -4.53 -16.85
CA ASN A 32 -10.18 -4.10 -17.57
C ASN A 32 -10.99 -5.29 -18.16
N GLY A 33 -10.76 -6.49 -17.61
CA GLY A 33 -11.35 -7.73 -18.09
C GLY A 33 -10.60 -8.37 -19.29
N LYS A 34 -9.53 -7.73 -19.80
CA LYS A 34 -8.69 -8.22 -20.92
C LYS A 34 -7.21 -7.99 -20.64
N ASP A 35 -6.88 -6.75 -20.36
CA ASP A 35 -5.51 -6.30 -20.11
C ASP A 35 -5.32 -6.00 -18.62
N VAL A 36 -4.07 -6.06 -18.17
CA VAL A 36 -3.68 -5.79 -16.80
C VAL A 36 -2.53 -4.80 -16.80
N THR A 37 -2.55 -3.81 -15.89
CA THR A 37 -1.42 -2.94 -15.57
C THR A 37 -1.01 -3.13 -14.14
N VAL A 38 0.31 -3.06 -13.84
CA VAL A 38 0.88 -3.33 -12.52
C VAL A 38 1.69 -2.14 -12.04
N PHE A 39 1.55 -1.83 -10.75
CA PHE A 39 2.28 -0.78 -10.07
C PHE A 39 3.63 -1.28 -9.54
N PRO A 40 4.57 -0.38 -9.23
CA PRO A 40 5.78 -0.73 -8.48
C PRO A 40 5.45 -1.47 -7.19
N VAL A 41 6.34 -2.37 -6.76
CA VAL A 41 6.19 -3.07 -5.48
C VAL A 41 6.34 -2.08 -4.33
N GLN A 42 5.42 -2.11 -3.38
CA GLN A 42 5.44 -1.32 -2.16
C GLN A 42 5.94 -2.16 -0.97
N GLU A 43 6.80 -1.59 -0.14
CA GLU A 43 7.14 -2.12 1.18
C GLU A 43 6.20 -1.48 2.21
N ASN A 44 5.60 -2.28 3.08
CA ASN A 44 4.63 -1.84 4.07
C ASN A 44 5.16 -2.07 5.48
N ILE A 45 5.07 -1.05 6.32
CA ILE A 45 5.45 -1.12 7.72
C ILE A 45 4.19 -0.94 8.56
N HIS A 46 3.82 -1.99 9.27
CA HIS A 46 2.69 -1.98 10.19
C HIS A 46 3.15 -1.72 11.64
N ARG A 47 2.33 -0.97 12.37
CA ARG A 47 2.45 -0.79 13.83
C ARG A 47 1.10 -1.10 14.46
N ASN A 48 1.08 -2.01 15.43
CA ASN A 48 -0.16 -2.47 16.07
C ASN A 48 -1.23 -2.92 15.05
N ASN A 49 -0.83 -3.67 14.04
CA ASN A 49 -1.67 -4.17 12.93
C ASN A 49 -2.33 -3.06 12.08
N ILE A 50 -1.80 -1.83 12.13
CA ILE A 50 -2.24 -0.72 11.27
C ILE A 50 -1.08 -0.31 10.38
N LEU A 51 -1.33 -0.21 9.06
CA LEU A 51 -0.34 0.33 8.14
C LEU A 51 0.08 1.73 8.60
N SER A 52 1.34 1.88 8.94
CA SER A 52 1.94 3.15 9.36
C SER A 52 2.63 3.85 8.21
N LYS A 53 3.41 3.11 7.43
CA LYS A 53 4.27 3.65 6.38
C LYS A 53 4.30 2.72 5.17
N THR A 54 4.33 3.30 3.97
CA THR A 54 4.64 2.61 2.71
C THR A 54 5.85 3.24 2.06
N ILE A 55 6.81 2.43 1.62
CA ILE A 55 8.02 2.85 0.90
C ILE A 55 7.96 2.32 -0.53
N VAL A 56 8.23 3.16 -1.50
CA VAL A 56 8.17 2.82 -2.94
C VAL A 56 9.41 3.35 -3.66
N PRO A 57 10.12 2.51 -4.41
CA PRO A 57 9.94 1.05 -4.51
C PRO A 57 10.33 0.32 -3.22
N ALA A 58 9.82 -0.90 -3.05
CA ALA A 58 10.20 -1.77 -1.94
C ALA A 58 11.70 -2.07 -1.94
N ARG A 59 12.32 -2.19 -0.76
CA ARG A 59 13.75 -2.46 -0.58
C ARG A 59 14.04 -3.97 -0.66
N ILE A 60 13.71 -4.56 -1.80
CA ILE A 60 13.93 -5.98 -2.13
C ILE A 60 14.75 -6.08 -3.42
N SER A 61 15.27 -7.26 -3.72
CA SER A 61 15.97 -7.50 -4.99
C SER A 61 15.02 -7.37 -6.18
N ASP A 62 15.56 -6.99 -7.35
CA ASP A 62 14.79 -6.92 -8.59
C ASP A 62 14.11 -8.25 -8.93
N SER A 63 14.79 -9.36 -8.65
CA SER A 63 14.25 -10.72 -8.86
C SER A 63 13.00 -10.98 -8.03
N LEU A 64 13.00 -10.59 -6.73
CA LEU A 64 11.83 -10.71 -5.86
C LEU A 64 10.72 -9.74 -6.28
N ALA A 65 11.07 -8.52 -6.70
CA ALA A 65 10.10 -7.54 -7.18
C ALA A 65 9.37 -8.06 -8.44
N GLU A 66 10.10 -8.61 -9.42
CA GLU A 66 9.48 -9.18 -10.61
C GLU A 66 8.63 -10.42 -10.29
N LYS A 67 9.07 -11.26 -9.34
CA LYS A 67 8.29 -12.40 -8.86
C LYS A 67 6.96 -11.95 -8.22
N ALA A 68 7.00 -10.92 -7.37
CA ALA A 68 5.80 -10.36 -6.73
C ALA A 68 4.82 -9.78 -7.76
N LYS A 69 5.32 -9.00 -8.73
CA LYS A 69 4.51 -8.45 -9.82
C LYS A 69 3.87 -9.55 -10.66
N ALA A 70 4.66 -10.54 -11.09
CA ALA A 70 4.15 -11.66 -11.89
C ALA A 70 3.04 -12.43 -11.15
N MET A 71 3.18 -12.61 -9.84
CA MET A 71 2.16 -13.27 -9.01
C MET A 71 0.88 -12.44 -8.94
N ALA A 72 0.97 -11.12 -8.72
CA ALA A 72 -0.18 -10.23 -8.70
C ALA A 72 -0.91 -10.17 -10.06
N VAL A 73 -0.16 -10.10 -11.17
CA VAL A 73 -0.71 -10.14 -12.53
C VAL A 73 -1.45 -11.45 -12.77
N LYS A 74 -0.84 -12.59 -12.42
CA LYS A 74 -1.47 -13.91 -12.57
C LYS A 74 -2.79 -14.02 -11.80
N ILE A 75 -2.85 -13.49 -10.57
CA ILE A 75 -4.07 -13.46 -9.77
C ILE A 75 -5.13 -12.59 -10.47
N ALA A 76 -4.77 -11.40 -10.94
CA ALA A 76 -5.67 -10.50 -11.62
C ALA A 76 -6.26 -11.09 -12.91
N GLU A 77 -5.43 -11.76 -13.71
CA GLU A 77 -5.83 -12.45 -14.93
C GLU A 77 -6.81 -13.59 -14.64
N GLN A 78 -6.54 -14.43 -13.65
CA GLN A 78 -7.41 -15.54 -13.26
C GLN A 78 -8.77 -15.10 -12.71
N LEU A 79 -8.81 -13.90 -12.10
CA LEU A 79 -10.06 -13.28 -11.63
C LEU A 79 -10.81 -12.52 -12.74
N ASN A 80 -10.27 -12.41 -13.96
CA ASN A 80 -10.78 -11.51 -15.00
C ASN A 80 -11.05 -10.11 -14.45
N LEU A 81 -10.04 -9.56 -13.74
CA LEU A 81 -10.17 -8.34 -12.95
C LEU A 81 -10.69 -7.17 -13.79
N SER A 82 -11.71 -6.48 -13.27
CA SER A 82 -12.18 -5.18 -13.75
C SER A 82 -12.15 -4.18 -12.60
N GLY A 83 -11.23 -3.22 -12.65
CA GLY A 83 -10.91 -2.30 -11.56
C GLY A 83 -9.56 -2.62 -10.92
N THR A 84 -9.36 -2.26 -9.65
CA THR A 84 -8.10 -2.38 -8.93
C THR A 84 -8.15 -3.44 -7.84
N LEU A 85 -7.07 -4.18 -7.71
CA LEU A 85 -6.80 -5.19 -6.69
C LEU A 85 -5.45 -4.88 -6.04
N CYS A 86 -5.37 -4.98 -4.72
CA CYS A 86 -4.12 -5.07 -3.98
C CYS A 86 -3.85 -6.52 -3.60
N VAL A 87 -2.63 -6.99 -3.82
CA VAL A 87 -2.14 -8.27 -3.32
C VAL A 87 -1.11 -7.98 -2.25
N GLU A 88 -1.40 -8.33 -1.01
CA GLU A 88 -0.48 -8.23 0.12
C GLU A 88 0.30 -9.53 0.25
N MET A 89 1.60 -9.42 0.50
CA MET A 89 2.54 -10.53 0.44
C MET A 89 3.59 -10.42 1.54
N PHE A 90 4.07 -11.54 1.98
CA PHE A 90 5.28 -11.66 2.80
C PHE A 90 6.47 -11.97 1.92
N ALA A 91 7.54 -11.18 2.06
CA ALA A 91 8.82 -11.41 1.40
C ALA A 91 9.79 -12.05 2.40
N THR A 92 10.42 -13.13 1.99
CA THR A 92 11.58 -13.76 2.65
C THR A 92 12.84 -13.47 1.83
N ALA A 93 14.00 -13.96 2.26
CA ALA A 93 15.25 -13.77 1.53
C ALA A 93 15.16 -14.24 0.06
N ASP A 94 14.40 -15.31 -0.22
CA ASP A 94 14.39 -15.98 -1.52
C ASP A 94 12.99 -16.18 -2.11
N ASP A 95 11.92 -15.90 -1.37
CA ASP A 95 10.55 -16.21 -1.78
C ASP A 95 9.53 -15.15 -1.44
N ILE A 96 8.38 -15.23 -2.10
CA ILE A 96 7.20 -14.39 -1.91
C ILE A 96 6.01 -15.29 -1.60
N ILE A 97 5.30 -14.98 -0.51
CA ILE A 97 4.10 -15.70 -0.06
C ILE A 97 2.93 -14.74 -0.07
N VAL A 98 1.84 -15.08 -0.75
CA VAL A 98 0.60 -14.27 -0.73
C VAL A 98 -0.02 -14.37 0.66
N ASN A 99 -0.34 -13.22 1.24
CA ASN A 99 -1.04 -13.09 2.52
C ASN A 99 -2.54 -12.89 2.28
N GLU A 100 -2.91 -11.75 1.69
CA GLU A 100 -4.32 -11.45 1.41
C GLU A 100 -4.51 -10.67 0.11
N ILE A 101 -5.73 -10.59 -0.37
CA ILE A 101 -6.12 -9.76 -1.51
C ILE A 101 -7.24 -8.80 -1.10
N ALA A 102 -7.13 -7.56 -1.57
CA ALA A 102 -8.14 -6.53 -1.36
C ALA A 102 -8.65 -6.03 -2.73
N PRO A 103 -9.88 -6.43 -3.16
CA PRO A 103 -10.41 -6.07 -4.48
C PRO A 103 -10.97 -4.64 -4.51
N ARG A 104 -10.11 -3.66 -4.29
CA ARG A 104 -10.38 -2.23 -4.21
C ARG A 104 -9.09 -1.43 -4.23
N PRO A 105 -9.13 -0.10 -4.50
CA PRO A 105 -8.02 0.78 -4.18
C PRO A 105 -7.56 0.59 -2.72
N HIS A 106 -6.25 0.59 -2.50
CA HIS A 106 -5.65 0.21 -1.23
C HIS A 106 -4.82 1.35 -0.63
N ASN A 107 -4.72 1.36 0.71
CA ASN A 107 -4.00 2.41 1.44
C ASN A 107 -2.51 2.48 1.02
N SER A 108 -1.85 1.33 0.82
CA SER A 108 -0.47 1.29 0.36
C SER A 108 -0.26 1.87 -1.06
N GLY A 109 -1.33 2.02 -1.85
CA GLY A 109 -1.30 2.61 -3.19
C GLY A 109 -1.55 4.12 -3.23
N HIS A 110 -1.73 4.81 -2.10
CA HIS A 110 -2.08 6.24 -2.12
C HIS A 110 -0.96 7.15 -2.64
N TYR A 111 0.31 6.76 -2.51
CA TYR A 111 1.44 7.45 -3.12
C TYR A 111 1.26 7.66 -4.64
N SER A 112 0.45 6.81 -5.28
CA SER A 112 0.21 6.86 -6.71
C SER A 112 -0.52 8.12 -7.17
N ILE A 113 -1.12 8.90 -6.28
CA ILE A 113 -1.81 10.14 -6.64
C ILE A 113 -0.80 11.15 -7.22
N GLU A 114 0.39 11.28 -6.63
CA GLU A 114 1.40 12.24 -7.05
C GLU A 114 2.54 11.64 -7.88
N LEU A 115 2.85 10.36 -7.68
CA LEU A 115 4.18 9.85 -8.03
C LEU A 115 4.21 8.80 -9.13
N VAL A 116 3.09 8.54 -9.77
CA VAL A 116 3.05 7.71 -10.98
C VAL A 116 2.23 8.39 -12.08
N THR A 117 2.38 7.91 -13.31
CA THR A 117 1.70 8.46 -14.49
C THR A 117 0.17 8.46 -14.38
N PHE A 118 -0.42 7.44 -13.76
CA PHE A 118 -1.86 7.30 -13.46
C PHE A 118 -2.04 6.64 -12.10
N SER A 119 -2.81 7.25 -11.23
CA SER A 119 -3.05 6.73 -9.89
C SER A 119 -3.83 5.41 -9.91
N GLN A 120 -3.83 4.71 -8.77
CA GLN A 120 -4.68 3.54 -8.59
C GLN A 120 -6.18 3.85 -8.74
N PHE A 121 -6.58 5.09 -8.51
CA PHE A 121 -7.97 5.54 -8.66
C PHE A 121 -8.31 5.74 -10.13
N ASP A 122 -7.41 6.34 -10.92
CA ASP A 122 -7.58 6.52 -12.37
C ASP A 122 -7.69 5.17 -13.04
N THR A 123 -6.76 4.25 -12.77
CA THR A 123 -6.75 2.91 -13.35
C THR A 123 -7.92 2.06 -12.86
N HIS A 124 -8.42 2.28 -11.63
CA HIS A 124 -9.66 1.65 -11.15
C HIS A 124 -10.85 2.05 -12.02
N ILE A 125 -11.04 3.34 -12.25
CA ILE A 125 -12.15 3.84 -13.08
C ILE A 125 -12.02 3.34 -14.53
N LEU A 126 -10.83 3.43 -15.13
CA LEU A 126 -10.57 2.91 -16.46
C LEU A 126 -10.90 1.40 -16.55
N GLY A 127 -10.48 0.64 -15.57
CA GLY A 127 -10.71 -0.80 -15.48
C GLY A 127 -12.19 -1.15 -15.38
N VAL A 128 -12.95 -0.48 -14.53
CA VAL A 128 -14.40 -0.68 -14.38
C VAL A 128 -15.15 -0.31 -15.65
N LEU A 129 -14.69 0.71 -16.38
CA LEU A 129 -15.28 1.12 -17.66
C LEU A 129 -14.87 0.23 -18.85
N GLY A 130 -13.96 -0.74 -18.65
CA GLY A 130 -13.41 -1.55 -19.74
C GLY A 130 -12.55 -0.75 -20.72
N ALA A 131 -12.04 0.43 -20.29
CA ALA A 131 -11.18 1.29 -21.10
C ALA A 131 -9.74 0.74 -21.17
N PRO A 132 -8.93 1.13 -22.18
CA PRO A 132 -7.53 0.77 -22.24
C PRO A 132 -6.79 1.22 -20.99
N LEU A 133 -5.94 0.35 -20.45
CA LEU A 133 -5.12 0.66 -19.27
C LEU A 133 -3.76 1.22 -19.69
N PRO A 134 -3.30 2.31 -19.04
CA PRO A 134 -1.98 2.89 -19.33
C PRO A 134 -0.86 2.09 -18.67
N ALA A 135 0.37 2.25 -19.17
CA ALA A 135 1.57 1.84 -18.47
C ALA A 135 1.82 2.74 -17.26
N ILE A 136 2.25 2.15 -16.16
CA ILE A 136 2.54 2.85 -14.91
C ILE A 136 4.05 3.10 -14.80
N HIS A 137 4.44 4.35 -14.67
CA HIS A 137 5.82 4.77 -14.46
C HIS A 137 5.92 5.55 -13.15
N LEU A 138 6.81 5.13 -12.27
CA LEU A 138 7.15 5.84 -11.04
C LEU A 138 8.06 7.03 -11.38
N HIS A 139 7.70 8.23 -10.92
CA HIS A 139 8.44 9.46 -11.18
C HIS A 139 9.64 9.63 -10.24
N ALA A 140 9.47 9.26 -8.97
CA ALA A 140 10.50 9.33 -7.94
C ALA A 140 10.22 8.33 -6.82
N PRO A 141 11.26 7.89 -6.08
CA PRO A 141 11.06 7.14 -4.83
C PRO A 141 10.24 7.92 -3.81
N ALA A 142 9.38 7.22 -3.06
CA ALA A 142 8.41 7.83 -2.17
C ALA A 142 8.28 7.14 -0.82
N VAL A 143 7.86 7.91 0.17
CA VAL A 143 7.30 7.40 1.41
C VAL A 143 5.89 7.98 1.59
N MET A 144 4.92 7.13 1.82
CA MET A 144 3.58 7.51 2.26
C MET A 144 3.43 7.19 3.75
N LEU A 145 2.97 8.16 4.52
CA LEU A 145 2.69 8.05 5.95
C LEU A 145 1.17 8.09 6.17
N ASN A 146 0.66 7.10 6.88
CA ASN A 146 -0.75 7.04 7.22
C ASN A 146 -1.03 7.93 8.44
N ILE A 147 -1.99 8.86 8.34
CA ILE A 147 -2.37 9.75 9.43
C ILE A 147 -3.54 9.13 10.18
N LEU A 148 -3.32 8.81 11.45
CA LEU A 148 -4.37 8.38 12.38
C LEU A 148 -4.91 9.57 13.17
N GLY A 149 -6.04 9.39 13.87
CA GLY A 149 -6.70 10.47 14.59
C GLY A 149 -5.80 11.26 15.54
N GLN A 150 -4.91 10.56 16.26
CA GLN A 150 -3.95 11.18 17.16
C GLN A 150 -2.81 11.93 16.46
N HIS A 151 -2.64 11.75 15.14
CA HIS A 151 -1.54 12.35 14.37
C HIS A 151 -1.94 13.60 13.58
N VAL A 152 -3.22 13.97 13.54
CA VAL A 152 -3.75 15.03 12.66
C VAL A 152 -3.02 16.36 12.87
N GLU A 153 -2.93 16.84 14.11
CA GLU A 153 -2.27 18.12 14.41
C GLU A 153 -0.77 18.10 14.07
N ALA A 154 -0.10 16.97 14.30
CA ALA A 154 1.31 16.81 13.96
C ALA A 154 1.52 16.81 12.43
N ALA A 155 0.63 16.17 11.67
CA ALA A 155 0.68 16.14 10.21
C ALA A 155 0.44 17.52 9.60
N GLU A 156 -0.55 18.26 10.09
CA GLU A 156 -0.84 19.66 9.64
C GLU A 156 0.35 20.59 9.89
N ARG A 157 0.99 20.48 11.05
CA ARG A 157 2.20 21.25 11.35
C ARG A 157 3.35 20.85 10.43
N TYR A 158 3.56 19.55 10.25
CA TYR A 158 4.63 19.04 9.41
C TYR A 158 4.56 19.57 7.96
N VAL A 159 3.40 19.56 7.32
CA VAL A 159 3.26 20.05 5.94
C VAL A 159 3.42 21.58 5.84
N THR A 160 3.16 22.31 6.91
CA THR A 160 3.41 23.76 6.96
C THR A 160 4.91 24.05 6.92
N GLU A 161 5.72 23.19 7.53
CA GLU A 161 7.19 23.30 7.57
C GLU A 161 7.87 22.64 6.36
N ASN A 162 7.17 21.74 5.65
CA ASN A 162 7.69 20.97 4.52
C ASN A 162 6.79 21.13 3.28
N PRO A 163 6.99 22.17 2.47
CA PRO A 163 6.12 22.50 1.32
C PRO A 163 6.09 21.43 0.21
N SER A 164 7.05 20.51 0.17
CA SER A 164 7.10 19.38 -0.77
C SER A 164 6.29 18.17 -0.30
N ALA A 165 5.69 18.22 0.89
CA ALA A 165 4.84 17.14 1.41
C ALA A 165 3.42 17.30 0.89
N HIS A 166 2.85 16.20 0.38
CA HIS A 166 1.48 16.17 -0.13
C HIS A 166 0.55 15.58 0.92
N LEU A 167 -0.36 16.42 1.46
CA LEU A 167 -1.31 16.05 2.49
C LEU A 167 -2.69 15.78 1.89
N HIS A 168 -3.25 14.61 2.19
CA HIS A 168 -4.62 14.24 1.88
C HIS A 168 -5.41 13.93 3.14
N MET A 169 -6.40 14.75 3.46
CA MET A 169 -7.33 14.51 4.56
C MET A 169 -8.64 13.95 4.03
N TYR A 170 -9.18 12.91 4.68
CA TYR A 170 -10.36 12.18 4.20
C TYR A 170 -11.70 12.81 4.59
N GLY A 171 -11.69 14.00 5.20
CA GLY A 171 -12.91 14.73 5.57
C GLY A 171 -13.77 14.08 6.65
N LYS A 172 -13.20 13.17 7.45
CA LYS A 172 -13.94 12.52 8.54
C LYS A 172 -14.13 13.49 9.72
N LEU A 173 -15.35 13.61 10.24
CA LEU A 173 -15.72 14.58 11.26
C LEU A 173 -15.00 14.39 12.61
N GLU A 174 -14.69 13.14 13.00
CA GLU A 174 -14.10 12.84 14.30
C GLU A 174 -12.74 12.16 14.14
N ALA A 175 -11.70 12.75 14.69
CA ALA A 175 -10.36 12.20 14.75
C ALA A 175 -10.20 11.21 15.93
N LYS A 176 -10.94 10.09 15.88
CA LYS A 176 -10.83 9.04 16.92
C LYS A 176 -9.46 8.38 16.88
N HIS A 177 -8.96 7.99 18.04
CA HIS A 177 -7.70 7.24 18.15
C HIS A 177 -7.69 6.01 17.22
N ASN A 178 -6.59 5.81 16.50
CA ASN A 178 -6.37 4.77 15.48
C ASN A 178 -7.31 4.82 14.25
N ARG A 179 -8.18 5.81 14.13
CA ARG A 179 -8.96 5.99 12.90
C ARG A 179 -8.10 6.62 11.83
N LYS A 180 -8.03 6.00 10.64
CA LYS A 180 -7.33 6.55 9.47
C LYS A 180 -8.02 7.84 9.03
N MET A 181 -7.33 8.98 9.15
CA MET A 181 -7.84 10.32 8.87
C MET A 181 -7.34 10.89 7.56
N GLY A 182 -6.18 10.44 7.11
CA GLY A 182 -5.51 10.95 5.93
C GLY A 182 -4.20 10.24 5.65
N HIS A 183 -3.41 10.79 4.75
CA HIS A 183 -2.03 10.40 4.51
C HIS A 183 -1.18 11.60 4.09
N VAL A 184 0.13 11.48 4.28
CA VAL A 184 1.14 12.39 3.73
C VAL A 184 2.03 11.59 2.79
N THR A 185 2.23 12.09 1.58
CA THR A 185 3.20 11.54 0.62
C THR A 185 4.42 12.46 0.54
N LEU A 186 5.60 11.87 0.67
CA LEU A 186 6.90 12.51 0.55
C LEU A 186 7.68 11.82 -0.54
N PHE A 187 8.48 12.56 -1.29
CA PHE A 187 9.35 12.00 -2.32
C PHE A 187 10.71 12.71 -2.34
N SER A 188 11.70 12.07 -2.91
CA SER A 188 13.04 12.62 -3.08
C SER A 188 13.64 12.09 -4.37
N ASP A 189 14.44 12.92 -5.03
CA ASP A 189 15.25 12.49 -6.18
C ASP A 189 16.40 11.55 -5.76
N GLU A 190 16.70 11.49 -4.44
CA GLU A 190 17.71 10.60 -3.86
C GLU A 190 17.04 9.47 -3.06
N PRO A 191 17.14 8.20 -3.52
CA PRO A 191 16.47 7.06 -2.88
C PRO A 191 16.80 6.87 -1.39
N ASP A 192 18.05 7.14 -1.00
CA ASP A 192 18.52 6.98 0.38
C ASP A 192 17.89 7.99 1.34
N ASN A 193 17.56 9.20 0.86
CA ASN A 193 16.94 10.23 1.66
C ASN A 193 15.45 9.93 1.96
N VAL A 194 14.77 9.17 1.11
CA VAL A 194 13.35 8.84 1.28
C VAL A 194 13.10 8.04 2.57
N VAL A 195 14.05 7.19 2.96
CA VAL A 195 13.97 6.43 4.22
C VAL A 195 14.16 7.33 5.44
N GLU A 196 15.01 8.37 5.33
CA GLU A 196 15.25 9.35 6.39
C GLU A 196 14.03 10.23 6.66
N PHE A 197 13.27 10.64 5.62
CA PHE A 197 12.05 11.44 5.77
C PHE A 197 11.02 10.80 6.71
N GLY A 198 10.98 9.48 6.78
CA GLY A 198 10.09 8.79 7.70
C GLY A 198 10.61 8.62 9.13
N LYS A 199 11.87 8.97 9.42
CA LYS A 199 12.44 8.84 10.77
C LYS A 199 12.11 10.01 11.69
N GLY A 200 11.85 11.20 11.15
CA GLY A 200 11.52 12.41 11.90
C GLY A 200 10.03 12.59 12.22
N ILE A 201 9.19 11.73 11.68
CA ILE A 201 7.75 11.76 11.92
C ILE A 201 7.40 10.47 12.64
N ASP A 202 7.59 10.46 13.95
CA ASP A 202 7.05 9.43 14.83
C ASP A 202 5.54 9.67 15.00
N PHE A 203 4.82 9.14 14.02
CA PHE A 203 3.39 8.91 14.18
C PHE A 203 3.14 7.57 14.86
#